data_5ceed37352b310a94a742114c8aed56b
#
_entry.id   5ceed37352b310a94a742114c8aed56b
#
_cell.length_a   1.000
_cell.length_b   1.000
_cell.length_c   1.000
_cell.angle_alpha   90.00
_cell.angle_beta   90.00
_cell.angle_gamma   90.00
#
_symmetry.space_group_name_H-M   'P 1'
#
loop_
_entity.id
_entity.type
_entity.pdbx_description
1 polymer ?
#
loop_
_entity_poly.entity_id
_entity_poly.type
_entity_poly.pdbx_seq_one_letter_code
_entity_poly.pdbx_strand_id
1 'polypeptide(L)'
;MPRVSAARYGKDNVRVYKVHRDAATGVQTVTEMTVCCLLEGEIETSYTEADNSVVVATDSIKNTIYILAKQHEVTPPELYASTVAAHFVEKYAHIHAAHVKVITHRWVRLEVDGKPHPHSFIKDGNETRNVEATYRRNEGLTIESSIVGLTVLKSTGSAFHGFVRDEYTTLGETWDRILSTEVDASWRWATFKDLAAVKEATPKFDAAWEAGRAITLKLFAEDESASVQNTMYKMCEQILEAVPETAAVSYSLPNKHYFELDLSWHKDIKNTGKDAEVYVPQSGPNGLIKCEVSRS
;
A
#
# COMPACT_ATOMS: atom_id res chain seq x y z
N MET A 1 11.53 39.06 2.68
CA MET A 1 11.65 38.49 1.32
C MET A 1 11.18 37.03 1.32
N PRO A 2 10.50 36.55 0.32
CA PRO A 2 10.15 35.14 0.24
C PRO A 2 11.40 34.27 0.16
N ARG A 3 11.33 33.06 0.76
CA ARG A 3 12.43 32.06 0.77
C ARG A 3 11.88 30.68 0.45
N VAL A 4 12.73 29.81 -0.04
CA VAL A 4 12.37 28.40 -0.18
C VAL A 4 12.28 27.78 1.23
N SER A 5 11.10 27.34 1.63
CA SER A 5 10.86 26.73 2.95
C SER A 5 11.02 25.21 2.93
N ALA A 6 10.80 24.59 1.78
CA ALA A 6 11.01 23.16 1.52
C ALA A 6 11.12 22.93 0.01
N ALA A 7 12.01 22.05 -0.39
CA ALA A 7 12.17 21.66 -1.80
C ALA A 7 12.59 20.21 -1.90
N ARG A 8 12.00 19.50 -2.86
CA ARG A 8 12.36 18.14 -3.28
C ARG A 8 12.31 18.06 -4.79
N TYR A 9 13.21 17.32 -5.35
CA TYR A 9 13.20 17.05 -6.77
C TYR A 9 13.74 15.64 -7.04
N GLY A 10 13.43 15.08 -8.19
CA GLY A 10 13.93 13.75 -8.51
C GLY A 10 13.30 13.16 -9.76
N LYS A 11 13.11 11.86 -9.74
CA LYS A 11 12.53 11.11 -10.85
C LYS A 11 11.34 10.30 -10.37
N ASP A 12 10.25 10.41 -11.09
CA ASP A 12 9.01 9.68 -10.83
C ASP A 12 8.69 8.70 -11.97
N ASN A 13 7.84 7.73 -11.69
CA ASN A 13 7.34 6.73 -12.64
C ASN A 13 8.44 5.92 -13.35
N VAL A 14 9.55 5.61 -12.66
CA VAL A 14 10.59 4.73 -13.21
C VAL A 14 10.10 3.28 -13.14
N ARG A 15 9.75 2.73 -14.32
CA ARG A 15 9.28 1.34 -14.43
C ARG A 15 10.47 0.39 -14.46
N VAL A 16 10.49 -0.56 -13.54
CA VAL A 16 11.54 -1.59 -13.43
C VAL A 16 10.89 -2.96 -13.55
N TYR A 17 11.42 -3.81 -14.42
CA TYR A 17 11.06 -5.21 -14.50
C TYR A 17 12.32 -6.06 -14.39
N LYS A 18 12.40 -6.87 -13.32
CA LYS A 18 13.54 -7.76 -13.05
C LYS A 18 13.11 -9.20 -13.17
N VAL A 19 13.90 -9.99 -13.88
CA VAL A 19 13.77 -11.45 -13.96
C VAL A 19 14.96 -12.10 -13.29
N HIS A 20 14.71 -12.89 -12.28
CA HIS A 20 15.67 -13.82 -11.72
C HIS A 20 15.51 -15.20 -12.41
N ARG A 21 16.60 -15.77 -12.88
CA ARG A 21 16.63 -17.08 -13.55
C ARG A 21 17.47 -18.04 -12.72
N ASP A 22 16.84 -19.02 -12.12
CA ASP A 22 17.56 -20.10 -11.45
C ASP A 22 18.14 -21.04 -12.50
N ALA A 23 19.48 -21.07 -12.61
CA ALA A 23 20.17 -21.88 -13.60
C ALA A 23 20.08 -23.38 -13.32
N ALA A 24 19.84 -23.80 -12.07
CA ALA A 24 19.78 -25.21 -11.69
C ALA A 24 18.40 -25.82 -11.98
N THR A 25 17.33 -25.06 -11.75
CA THR A 25 15.95 -25.53 -11.90
C THR A 25 15.24 -25.05 -13.16
N GLY A 26 15.77 -24.01 -13.80
CA GLY A 26 15.12 -23.32 -14.92
C GLY A 26 13.91 -22.45 -14.48
N VAL A 27 13.60 -22.42 -13.19
CA VAL A 27 12.50 -21.61 -12.65
C VAL A 27 12.86 -20.14 -12.69
N GLN A 28 11.92 -19.30 -13.13
CA GLN A 28 12.09 -17.86 -13.15
C GLN A 28 11.17 -17.19 -12.15
N THR A 29 11.64 -16.12 -11.54
CA THR A 29 10.82 -15.19 -10.73
C THR A 29 10.85 -13.81 -11.38
N VAL A 30 9.73 -13.11 -11.29
CA VAL A 30 9.59 -11.77 -11.87
C VAL A 30 9.19 -10.78 -10.78
N THR A 31 9.76 -9.57 -10.87
CA THR A 31 9.37 -8.43 -10.05
C THR A 31 9.18 -7.23 -10.96
N GLU A 32 7.98 -6.67 -10.97
CA GLU A 32 7.65 -5.43 -11.65
C GLU A 32 7.39 -4.34 -10.63
N MET A 33 8.06 -3.20 -10.79
CA MET A 33 7.95 -2.08 -9.86
C MET A 33 7.81 -0.75 -10.61
N THR A 34 7.16 0.20 -9.94
CA THR A 34 7.23 1.63 -10.28
C THR A 34 7.92 2.34 -9.14
N VAL A 35 9.00 3.07 -9.46
CA VAL A 35 9.86 3.72 -8.47
C VAL A 35 9.83 5.23 -8.65
N CYS A 36 9.61 5.95 -7.54
CA CYS A 36 9.81 7.38 -7.41
C CYS A 36 10.98 7.62 -6.44
N CYS A 37 11.90 8.50 -6.79
CA CYS A 37 13.00 8.91 -5.91
C CYS A 37 13.12 10.44 -5.93
N LEU A 38 12.93 11.06 -4.77
CA LEU A 38 13.04 12.50 -4.55
C LEU A 38 14.17 12.81 -3.57
N LEU A 39 15.00 13.78 -3.92
CA LEU A 39 16.14 14.23 -3.14
C LEU A 39 15.85 15.56 -2.46
N GLU A 40 16.38 15.73 -1.26
CA GLU A 40 16.30 16.93 -0.43
C GLU A 40 17.69 17.27 0.13
N GLY A 41 18.07 18.55 0.12
CA GLY A 41 19.38 18.96 0.58
C GLY A 41 19.67 20.43 0.27
N GLU A 42 20.95 20.79 0.11
CA GLU A 42 21.42 22.13 -0.22
C GLU A 42 21.21 22.41 -1.71
N ILE A 43 19.96 22.60 -2.11
CA ILE A 43 19.52 22.74 -3.51
C ILE A 43 18.81 24.07 -3.79
N GLU A 44 18.79 25.00 -2.81
CA GLU A 44 18.02 26.25 -2.88
C GLU A 44 18.45 27.13 -4.07
N THR A 45 19.75 27.20 -4.38
CA THR A 45 20.26 28.03 -5.49
C THR A 45 19.71 27.62 -6.85
N SER A 46 19.33 26.36 -7.03
CA SER A 46 18.66 25.91 -8.26
C SER A 46 17.27 26.54 -8.47
N TYR A 47 16.61 26.95 -7.38
CA TYR A 47 15.30 27.61 -7.41
C TYR A 47 15.43 29.15 -7.43
N THR A 48 16.38 29.71 -6.69
CA THR A 48 16.50 31.14 -6.49
C THR A 48 17.43 31.82 -7.51
N GLU A 49 18.40 31.11 -8.04
CA GLU A 49 19.48 31.64 -8.88
C GLU A 49 19.64 30.92 -10.22
N ALA A 50 18.80 29.91 -10.48
CA ALA A 50 18.91 29.03 -11.65
C ALA A 50 20.27 28.30 -11.75
N ASP A 51 20.95 28.09 -10.60
CA ASP A 51 22.22 27.39 -10.52
C ASP A 51 21.99 25.86 -10.46
N ASN A 52 22.30 25.17 -11.56
CA ASN A 52 22.15 23.72 -11.67
C ASN A 52 23.36 22.93 -11.11
N SER A 53 24.41 23.57 -10.61
CA SER A 53 25.61 22.89 -10.09
C SER A 53 25.32 22.01 -8.86
N VAL A 54 24.25 22.33 -8.14
CA VAL A 54 23.76 21.57 -6.96
C VAL A 54 22.74 20.49 -7.31
N VAL A 55 22.43 20.31 -8.59
CA VAL A 55 21.36 19.37 -9.05
C VAL A 55 21.95 18.07 -9.53
N VAL A 56 21.67 16.97 -8.86
CA VAL A 56 21.88 15.63 -9.40
C VAL A 56 20.88 15.43 -10.56
N ALA A 57 21.36 15.31 -11.78
CA ALA A 57 20.48 15.21 -12.95
C ALA A 57 19.44 14.09 -12.77
N THR A 58 18.18 14.38 -13.09
CA THR A 58 17.09 13.37 -12.93
C THR A 58 17.30 12.16 -13.84
N ASP A 59 18.06 12.30 -14.92
CA ASP A 59 18.51 11.17 -15.74
C ASP A 59 19.47 10.25 -14.98
N SER A 60 20.39 10.82 -14.22
CA SER A 60 21.31 10.05 -13.35
C SER A 60 20.52 9.33 -12.26
N ILE A 61 19.48 9.95 -11.69
CA ILE A 61 18.61 9.30 -10.70
C ILE A 61 17.93 8.08 -11.32
N LYS A 62 17.34 8.22 -12.51
CA LYS A 62 16.71 7.11 -13.24
C LYS A 62 17.71 5.98 -13.50
N ASN A 63 18.88 6.30 -14.04
CA ASN A 63 19.89 5.30 -14.38
C ASN A 63 20.43 4.59 -13.12
N THR A 64 20.58 5.31 -12.00
CA THR A 64 20.97 4.73 -10.71
C THR A 64 19.95 3.70 -10.24
N ILE A 65 18.65 3.99 -10.34
CA ILE A 65 17.58 3.04 -10.00
C ILE A 65 17.75 1.74 -10.80
N TYR A 66 17.97 1.78 -12.10
CA TYR A 66 18.18 0.58 -12.93
C TYR A 66 19.46 -0.17 -12.56
N ILE A 67 20.57 0.54 -12.35
CA ILE A 67 21.84 -0.06 -11.98
C ILE A 67 21.73 -0.79 -10.63
N LEU A 68 21.15 -0.13 -9.62
CA LEU A 68 20.95 -0.73 -8.31
C LEU A 68 19.99 -1.92 -8.37
N ALA A 69 18.95 -1.88 -9.21
CA ALA A 69 18.07 -3.03 -9.43
C ALA A 69 18.80 -4.22 -10.06
N LYS A 70 19.84 -3.98 -10.88
CA LYS A 70 20.68 -5.05 -11.43
C LYS A 70 21.64 -5.61 -10.39
N GLN A 71 22.24 -4.77 -9.55
CA GLN A 71 23.31 -5.12 -8.63
C GLN A 71 22.81 -5.72 -7.29
N HIS A 72 21.59 -5.37 -6.88
CA HIS A 72 21.02 -5.75 -5.59
C HIS A 72 19.71 -6.52 -5.75
N GLU A 73 19.31 -7.22 -4.69
CA GLU A 73 17.97 -7.80 -4.60
C GLU A 73 16.92 -6.66 -4.57
N VAL A 74 15.80 -6.88 -5.27
CA VAL A 74 14.68 -5.94 -5.34
C VAL A 74 13.49 -6.39 -4.48
N THR A 75 13.62 -7.56 -3.87
CA THR A 75 12.69 -8.13 -2.90
C THR A 75 13.42 -8.47 -1.61
N PRO A 76 12.85 -8.12 -0.45
CA PRO A 76 11.63 -7.32 -0.29
C PRO A 76 11.84 -5.85 -0.72
N PRO A 77 10.78 -5.16 -1.16
CA PRO A 77 10.89 -3.79 -1.66
C PRO A 77 11.39 -2.78 -0.61
N GLU A 78 11.20 -3.06 0.67
CA GLU A 78 11.73 -2.27 1.79
C GLU A 78 13.26 -2.16 1.74
N LEU A 79 13.94 -3.28 1.50
CA LEU A 79 15.39 -3.31 1.36
C LEU A 79 15.85 -2.55 0.11
N TYR A 80 15.16 -2.74 -1.01
CA TYR A 80 15.51 -2.07 -2.24
C TYR A 80 15.30 -0.56 -2.16
N ALA A 81 14.15 -0.09 -1.66
CA ALA A 81 13.88 1.33 -1.45
C ALA A 81 14.91 1.98 -0.54
N SER A 82 15.27 1.31 0.56
CA SER A 82 16.31 1.76 1.49
C SER A 82 17.70 1.81 0.86
N THR A 83 18.03 0.83 0.01
CA THR A 83 19.29 0.81 -0.73
C THR A 83 19.40 1.98 -1.70
N VAL A 84 18.33 2.30 -2.42
CA VAL A 84 18.28 3.46 -3.33
C VAL A 84 18.41 4.76 -2.53
N ALA A 85 17.68 4.91 -1.42
CA ALA A 85 17.73 6.10 -0.59
C ALA A 85 19.12 6.33 0.01
N ALA A 86 19.73 5.28 0.58
CA ALA A 86 21.07 5.34 1.15
C ALA A 86 22.13 5.75 0.12
N HIS A 87 22.05 5.18 -1.10
CA HIS A 87 23.00 5.50 -2.17
C HIS A 87 23.10 7.01 -2.42
N PHE A 88 21.98 7.71 -2.55
CA PHE A 88 22.00 9.15 -2.84
C PHE A 88 22.53 9.99 -1.68
N VAL A 89 22.11 9.70 -0.47
CA VAL A 89 22.53 10.43 0.72
C VAL A 89 24.02 10.21 1.03
N GLU A 90 24.51 8.99 0.83
CA GLU A 90 25.93 8.66 1.08
C GLU A 90 26.86 9.19 -0.02
N LYS A 91 26.41 9.15 -1.28
CA LYS A 91 27.21 9.56 -2.42
C LYS A 91 27.37 11.07 -2.54
N TYR A 92 26.32 11.84 -2.24
CA TYR A 92 26.30 13.29 -2.46
C TYR A 92 26.24 14.04 -1.11
N ALA A 93 27.32 14.73 -0.75
CA ALA A 93 27.44 15.39 0.56
C ALA A 93 26.34 16.45 0.80
N HIS A 94 25.92 17.17 -0.26
CA HIS A 94 24.90 18.21 -0.20
C HIS A 94 23.46 17.65 -0.17
N ILE A 95 23.25 16.33 -0.39
CA ILE A 95 21.95 15.68 -0.26
C ILE A 95 21.80 15.19 1.18
N HIS A 96 20.81 15.69 1.87
CA HIS A 96 20.56 15.39 3.29
C HIS A 96 19.51 14.31 3.48
N ALA A 97 18.55 14.19 2.55
CA ALA A 97 17.57 13.15 2.57
C ALA A 97 17.21 12.66 1.17
N ALA A 98 16.82 11.39 1.09
CA ALA A 98 16.23 10.78 -0.11
C ALA A 98 14.95 10.05 0.28
N HIS A 99 13.89 10.32 -0.48
CA HIS A 99 12.56 9.75 -0.32
C HIS A 99 12.30 8.81 -1.51
N VAL A 100 12.16 7.54 -1.22
CA VAL A 100 11.98 6.51 -2.25
C VAL A 100 10.66 5.81 -2.02
N LYS A 101 9.79 5.88 -3.03
CA LYS A 101 8.56 5.11 -3.09
C LYS A 101 8.69 4.00 -4.11
N VAL A 102 8.35 2.79 -3.72
CA VAL A 102 8.31 1.61 -4.59
C VAL A 102 6.90 1.05 -4.57
N ILE A 103 6.29 0.93 -5.74
CA ILE A 103 5.03 0.24 -5.97
C ILE A 103 5.35 -1.08 -6.65
N THR A 104 5.15 -2.19 -5.98
CA THR A 104 5.35 -3.53 -6.55
C THR A 104 4.04 -4.04 -7.11
N HIS A 105 4.03 -4.31 -8.42
CA HIS A 105 2.88 -4.87 -9.13
C HIS A 105 2.84 -6.38 -8.95
N ARG A 106 1.66 -6.90 -8.58
CA ARG A 106 1.52 -8.30 -8.25
C ARG A 106 1.42 -9.18 -9.49
N TRP A 107 2.35 -10.14 -9.58
CA TRP A 107 2.31 -11.23 -10.53
C TRP A 107 2.23 -12.56 -9.77
N VAL A 108 1.25 -13.39 -10.11
CA VAL A 108 1.05 -14.71 -9.51
C VAL A 108 1.45 -15.76 -10.53
N ARG A 109 2.20 -16.75 -10.10
CA ARG A 109 2.64 -17.85 -10.95
C ARG A 109 1.44 -18.65 -11.42
N LEU A 110 1.37 -18.94 -12.73
CA LEU A 110 0.35 -19.82 -13.28
C LEU A 110 0.56 -21.26 -12.81
N GLU A 111 -0.53 -21.93 -12.55
CA GLU A 111 -0.57 -23.38 -12.40
C GLU A 111 -1.16 -24.02 -13.67
N VAL A 112 -0.52 -25.07 -14.16
CA VAL A 112 -0.98 -25.86 -15.32
C VAL A 112 -1.04 -27.31 -14.87
N ASP A 113 -2.18 -27.94 -14.97
CA ASP A 113 -2.43 -29.31 -14.50
C ASP A 113 -2.02 -29.55 -13.03
N GLY A 114 -2.31 -28.56 -12.16
CA GLY A 114 -2.00 -28.59 -10.73
C GLY A 114 -0.51 -28.44 -10.39
N LYS A 115 0.32 -27.98 -11.34
CA LYS A 115 1.76 -27.75 -11.13
C LYS A 115 2.12 -26.31 -11.43
N PRO A 116 2.94 -25.65 -10.58
CA PRO A 116 3.45 -24.31 -10.83
C PRO A 116 4.25 -24.26 -12.13
N HIS A 117 3.87 -23.35 -13.04
CA HIS A 117 4.59 -23.19 -14.31
C HIS A 117 5.93 -22.48 -14.09
N PRO A 118 7.04 -22.91 -14.70
CA PRO A 118 8.38 -22.41 -14.38
C PRO A 118 8.60 -20.91 -14.70
N HIS A 119 7.86 -20.32 -15.66
CA HIS A 119 8.10 -18.96 -16.13
C HIS A 119 6.87 -18.20 -16.66
N SER A 120 5.65 -18.65 -16.34
CA SER A 120 4.42 -17.97 -16.75
C SER A 120 3.64 -17.44 -15.54
N PHE A 121 3.06 -16.24 -15.70
CA PHE A 121 2.44 -15.48 -14.62
C PHE A 121 1.14 -14.85 -15.09
N ILE A 122 0.23 -14.61 -14.15
CA ILE A 122 -1.00 -13.85 -14.34
C ILE A 122 -1.03 -12.66 -13.38
N LYS A 123 -1.63 -11.57 -13.79
CA LYS A 123 -1.93 -10.46 -12.90
C LYS A 123 -3.20 -10.82 -12.12
N ASP A 124 -3.07 -10.95 -10.80
CA ASP A 124 -4.13 -11.38 -9.90
C ASP A 124 -4.57 -10.20 -9.02
N GLY A 125 -5.72 -9.62 -9.36
CA GLY A 125 -6.27 -8.45 -8.68
C GLY A 125 -5.57 -7.13 -9.00
N ASN A 126 -6.03 -6.07 -8.34
CA ASN A 126 -5.50 -4.72 -8.49
C ASN A 126 -4.57 -4.32 -7.35
N GLU A 127 -4.51 -5.13 -6.29
CA GLU A 127 -3.69 -4.81 -5.13
C GLU A 127 -2.20 -4.68 -5.48
N THR A 128 -1.55 -3.73 -4.84
CA THR A 128 -0.11 -3.53 -4.93
C THR A 128 0.52 -3.57 -3.54
N ARG A 129 1.78 -4.03 -3.45
CA ARG A 129 2.62 -3.87 -2.27
C ARG A 129 3.46 -2.61 -2.45
N ASN A 130 3.27 -1.64 -1.58
CA ASN A 130 3.96 -0.37 -1.66
C ASN A 130 4.88 -0.17 -0.45
N VAL A 131 5.95 0.55 -0.68
CA VAL A 131 6.90 0.95 0.35
C VAL A 131 7.29 2.40 0.14
N GLU A 132 7.32 3.17 1.23
CA GLU A 132 7.94 4.49 1.28
C GLU A 132 9.11 4.42 2.28
N ALA A 133 10.33 4.63 1.78
CA ALA A 133 11.54 4.68 2.60
C ALA A 133 12.15 6.07 2.50
N THR A 134 12.44 6.66 3.66
CA THR A 134 13.15 7.93 3.74
C THR A 134 14.43 7.73 4.53
N TYR A 135 15.57 8.00 3.89
CA TYR A 135 16.84 8.08 4.59
C TYR A 135 17.19 9.54 4.84
N ARG A 136 17.37 9.91 6.11
CA ARG A 136 17.89 11.23 6.52
C ARG A 136 19.26 11.07 7.11
N ARG A 137 20.19 11.90 6.64
CA ARG A 137 21.57 11.93 7.16
C ARG A 137 21.54 12.18 8.67
N ASN A 138 22.21 11.32 9.43
CA ASN A 138 22.29 11.32 10.89
C ASN A 138 21.00 10.99 11.66
N GLU A 139 19.87 10.73 10.98
CA GLU A 139 18.61 10.35 11.63
C GLU A 139 18.22 8.90 11.36
N GLY A 140 18.82 8.26 10.32
CA GLY A 140 18.53 6.89 9.92
C GLY A 140 17.44 6.76 8.87
N LEU A 141 16.84 5.59 8.81
CA LEU A 141 15.79 5.23 7.83
C LEU A 141 14.44 5.07 8.52
N THR A 142 13.44 5.75 7.98
CA THR A 142 12.03 5.48 8.28
C THR A 142 11.42 4.72 7.11
N ILE A 143 10.66 3.68 7.42
CA ILE A 143 10.03 2.82 6.42
C ILE A 143 8.55 2.68 6.76
N GLU A 144 7.70 2.83 5.75
CA GLU A 144 6.30 2.50 5.80
C GLU A 144 5.99 1.52 4.66
N SER A 145 5.45 0.36 5.04
CA SER A 145 4.99 -0.66 4.10
C SER A 145 3.48 -0.63 4.00
N SER A 146 2.92 -0.96 2.83
CA SER A 146 1.46 -0.93 2.65
C SER A 146 0.96 -1.91 1.60
N ILE A 147 -0.30 -2.28 1.77
CA ILE A 147 -1.17 -2.90 0.76
C ILE A 147 -2.11 -1.81 0.28
N VAL A 148 -2.21 -1.62 -1.03
CA VAL A 148 -3.08 -0.60 -1.63
C VAL A 148 -3.97 -1.24 -2.68
N GLY A 149 -5.26 -0.92 -2.64
CA GLY A 149 -6.22 -1.35 -3.64
C GLY A 149 -6.73 -2.79 -3.50
N LEU A 150 -6.62 -3.39 -2.30
CA LEU A 150 -7.15 -4.73 -2.05
C LEU A 150 -8.69 -4.69 -1.97
N THR A 151 -9.35 -5.08 -3.04
CA THR A 151 -10.82 -5.07 -3.12
C THR A 151 -11.40 -6.33 -2.50
N VAL A 152 -12.31 -6.15 -1.53
CA VAL A 152 -13.01 -7.21 -0.82
C VAL A 152 -14.51 -6.95 -0.77
N LEU A 153 -15.30 -8.03 -0.70
CA LEU A 153 -16.75 -8.00 -0.60
C LEU A 153 -17.25 -9.17 0.23
N LYS A 154 -18.21 -8.89 1.10
CA LYS A 154 -19.08 -9.91 1.70
C LYS A 154 -20.55 -9.56 1.50
N SER A 155 -21.37 -10.55 1.18
CA SER A 155 -22.78 -10.37 0.83
C SER A 155 -23.73 -10.27 2.03
N THR A 156 -23.24 -10.54 3.24
CA THR A 156 -23.98 -10.54 4.51
C THR A 156 -22.99 -10.37 5.67
N GLY A 157 -23.48 -10.27 6.92
CA GLY A 157 -22.64 -10.16 8.11
C GLY A 157 -22.07 -8.76 8.31
N SER A 158 -22.77 -7.73 7.85
CA SER A 158 -22.46 -6.33 8.13
C SER A 158 -23.73 -5.59 8.52
N ALA A 159 -23.67 -4.84 9.61
CA ALA A 159 -24.79 -4.03 10.09
C ALA A 159 -24.39 -2.56 10.19
N PHE A 160 -25.36 -1.69 10.25
CA PHE A 160 -25.17 -0.28 10.60
C PHE A 160 -26.47 0.28 11.19
N HIS A 161 -26.52 0.44 12.49
CA HIS A 161 -27.66 0.93 13.25
C HIS A 161 -27.22 1.68 14.51
N GLY A 162 -28.14 2.39 15.15
CA GLY A 162 -27.85 3.15 16.37
C GLY A 162 -26.98 4.39 16.17
N PHE A 163 -26.85 4.86 14.93
CA PHE A 163 -26.09 6.07 14.61
C PHE A 163 -26.88 7.35 14.93
N VAL A 164 -26.17 8.47 15.06
CA VAL A 164 -26.77 9.78 15.31
C VAL A 164 -27.67 10.17 14.12
N ARG A 165 -28.90 10.58 14.42
CA ARG A 165 -29.86 11.05 13.40
C ARG A 165 -30.17 12.53 13.64
N ASP A 166 -30.24 13.29 12.59
CA ASP A 166 -30.61 14.70 12.52
C ASP A 166 -31.56 14.99 11.34
N GLU A 167 -31.86 16.25 11.09
CA GLU A 167 -32.76 16.67 10.00
C GLU A 167 -32.22 16.38 8.59
N TYR A 168 -30.94 16.02 8.44
CA TYR A 168 -30.29 15.66 7.17
C TYR A 168 -30.18 14.15 6.97
N THR A 169 -30.56 13.35 7.94
CA THR A 169 -30.38 11.90 7.88
C THR A 169 -31.51 11.23 7.13
N THR A 170 -31.22 10.73 5.93
CA THR A 170 -32.14 9.90 5.12
C THR A 170 -31.83 8.40 5.20
N LEU A 171 -30.63 8.03 5.71
CA LEU A 171 -30.19 6.64 5.81
C LEU A 171 -31.06 5.87 6.79
N GLY A 172 -31.58 4.72 6.36
CA GLY A 172 -32.24 3.74 7.22
C GLY A 172 -31.25 2.91 8.05
N GLU A 173 -31.67 2.46 9.22
CA GLU A 173 -30.93 1.45 9.97
C GLU A 173 -30.97 0.11 9.25
N THR A 174 -29.87 -0.63 9.30
CA THR A 174 -29.78 -1.97 8.71
C THR A 174 -29.04 -2.92 9.65
N TRP A 175 -29.58 -4.12 9.81
CA TRP A 175 -29.01 -5.18 10.62
C TRP A 175 -28.25 -6.21 9.78
N ASP A 176 -28.43 -6.16 8.46
CA ASP A 176 -27.62 -6.92 7.52
C ASP A 176 -27.56 -6.20 6.17
N ARG A 177 -26.38 -6.16 5.58
CA ARG A 177 -26.13 -5.54 4.28
C ARG A 177 -24.88 -6.10 3.61
N ILE A 178 -24.79 -5.91 2.31
CA ILE A 178 -23.55 -6.10 1.55
C ILE A 178 -22.50 -5.10 2.05
N LEU A 179 -21.30 -5.58 2.33
CA LEU A 179 -20.13 -4.75 2.63
C LEU A 179 -19.05 -4.97 1.59
N SER A 180 -18.70 -3.91 0.87
CA SER A 180 -17.58 -3.92 -0.07
C SER A 180 -16.69 -2.72 0.16
N THR A 181 -15.38 -2.93 0.04
CA THR A 181 -14.39 -1.87 0.20
C THR A 181 -13.15 -2.16 -0.64
N GLU A 182 -12.36 -1.14 -0.83
CA GLU A 182 -11.00 -1.20 -1.37
C GLU A 182 -10.04 -0.83 -0.25
N VAL A 183 -9.36 -1.83 0.27
CA VAL A 183 -8.51 -1.68 1.45
C VAL A 183 -7.19 -1.04 1.07
N ASP A 184 -6.89 0.09 1.72
CA ASP A 184 -5.53 0.60 1.86
C ASP A 184 -5.13 0.39 3.33
N ALA A 185 -4.09 -0.39 3.55
CA ALA A 185 -3.54 -0.68 4.88
C ALA A 185 -2.05 -0.40 4.88
N SER A 186 -1.55 0.34 5.86
CA SER A 186 -0.12 0.61 6.02
C SER A 186 0.36 0.32 7.43
N TRP A 187 1.64 0.00 7.56
CA TRP A 187 2.32 -0.15 8.83
C TRP A 187 3.67 0.52 8.80
N ARG A 188 3.91 1.34 9.82
CA ARG A 188 5.15 2.09 10.02
C ARG A 188 6.08 1.28 10.92
N TRP A 189 7.29 1.03 10.45
CA TRP A 189 8.33 0.38 11.20
C TRP A 189 8.96 1.34 12.23
N ALA A 190 9.55 0.77 13.27
CA ALA A 190 10.47 1.53 14.11
C ALA A 190 11.65 2.04 13.25
N THR A 191 12.18 3.22 13.59
CA THR A 191 13.29 3.82 12.83
C THR A 191 14.52 2.93 12.86
N PHE A 192 15.07 2.64 11.69
CA PHE A 192 16.31 1.90 11.53
C PHE A 192 17.50 2.87 11.58
N LYS A 193 18.51 2.50 12.33
CA LYS A 193 19.71 3.30 12.49
C LYS A 193 20.45 3.54 11.17
N ASP A 194 20.55 2.51 10.34
CA ASP A 194 21.28 2.49 9.08
C ASP A 194 20.79 1.38 8.15
N LEU A 195 21.39 1.29 6.95
CA LEU A 195 21.06 0.26 5.98
C LEU A 195 21.43 -1.15 6.46
N ALA A 196 22.41 -1.30 7.35
CA ALA A 196 22.77 -2.61 7.90
C ALA A 196 21.64 -3.15 8.78
N ALA A 197 21.03 -2.30 9.62
CA ALA A 197 19.86 -2.68 10.42
C ALA A 197 18.65 -3.07 9.55
N VAL A 198 18.45 -2.39 8.41
CA VAL A 198 17.40 -2.79 7.44
C VAL A 198 17.70 -4.15 6.83
N LYS A 199 18.96 -4.45 6.49
CA LYS A 199 19.36 -5.75 5.97
C LYS A 199 19.12 -6.89 6.98
N GLU A 200 19.38 -6.66 8.25
CA GLU A 200 19.10 -7.62 9.33
C GLU A 200 17.60 -7.90 9.48
N ALA A 201 16.77 -6.87 9.26
CA ALA A 201 15.33 -7.00 9.33
C ALA A 201 14.68 -7.62 8.07
N THR A 202 15.43 -7.89 7.01
CA THR A 202 14.93 -8.38 5.71
C THR A 202 13.91 -9.53 5.82
N PRO A 203 14.13 -10.60 6.62
CA PRO A 203 13.16 -11.70 6.72
C PRO A 203 11.81 -11.29 7.31
N LYS A 204 11.76 -10.18 8.05
CA LYS A 204 10.56 -9.70 8.73
C LYS A 204 9.60 -8.95 7.79
N PHE A 205 10.11 -8.34 6.72
CA PHE A 205 9.29 -7.54 5.81
C PHE A 205 8.27 -8.37 5.05
N ASP A 206 8.68 -9.50 4.50
CA ASP A 206 7.76 -10.41 3.80
C ASP A 206 6.78 -11.05 4.77
N ALA A 207 7.25 -11.50 5.94
CA ALA A 207 6.39 -12.06 6.99
C ALA A 207 5.33 -11.05 7.47
N ALA A 208 5.70 -9.77 7.62
CA ALA A 208 4.76 -8.71 8.01
C ALA A 208 3.72 -8.44 6.92
N TRP A 209 4.13 -8.43 5.64
CA TRP A 209 3.20 -8.24 4.53
C TRP A 209 2.21 -9.40 4.42
N GLU A 210 2.68 -10.63 4.55
CA GLU A 210 1.82 -11.83 4.54
C GLU A 210 0.86 -11.82 5.73
N ALA A 211 1.35 -11.53 6.95
CA ALA A 211 0.51 -11.43 8.14
C ALA A 211 -0.54 -10.32 8.01
N GLY A 212 -0.14 -9.12 7.59
CA GLY A 212 -1.05 -7.99 7.40
C GLY A 212 -2.16 -8.31 6.41
N ARG A 213 -1.82 -8.93 5.28
CA ARG A 213 -2.79 -9.36 4.27
C ARG A 213 -3.72 -10.46 4.79
N ALA A 214 -3.17 -11.49 5.41
CA ALA A 214 -3.94 -12.62 5.93
C ALA A 214 -4.90 -12.19 7.04
N ILE A 215 -4.45 -11.36 8.00
CA ILE A 215 -5.28 -10.80 9.08
C ILE A 215 -6.43 -9.95 8.51
N THR A 216 -6.12 -9.09 7.54
CA THR A 216 -7.13 -8.26 6.86
C THR A 216 -8.23 -9.11 6.23
N LEU A 217 -7.86 -10.10 5.43
CA LEU A 217 -8.80 -10.98 4.74
C LEU A 217 -9.62 -11.83 5.72
N LYS A 218 -8.95 -12.39 6.73
CA LYS A 218 -9.61 -13.23 7.75
C LYS A 218 -10.64 -12.43 8.54
N LEU A 219 -10.23 -11.28 9.11
CA LEU A 219 -11.15 -10.47 9.90
C LEU A 219 -12.28 -9.88 9.06
N PHE A 220 -12.00 -9.47 7.82
CA PHE A 220 -13.06 -9.03 6.91
C PHE A 220 -14.11 -10.13 6.69
N ALA A 221 -13.68 -11.38 6.54
CA ALA A 221 -14.59 -12.50 6.28
C ALA A 221 -15.35 -12.94 7.54
N GLU A 222 -14.67 -13.08 8.67
CA GLU A 222 -15.22 -13.73 9.88
C GLU A 222 -15.92 -12.76 10.85
N ASP A 223 -15.54 -11.47 10.87
CA ASP A 223 -16.13 -10.50 11.81
C ASP A 223 -17.57 -10.18 11.41
N GLU A 224 -18.52 -10.33 12.34
CA GLU A 224 -19.86 -9.79 12.18
C GLU A 224 -19.78 -8.28 12.38
N SER A 225 -19.50 -7.57 11.30
CA SER A 225 -19.18 -6.14 11.33
C SER A 225 -20.40 -5.29 11.70
N ALA A 226 -20.58 -5.05 13.00
CA ALA A 226 -21.55 -4.08 13.50
C ALA A 226 -21.14 -2.63 13.16
N SER A 227 -19.86 -2.39 12.98
CA SER A 227 -19.32 -1.14 12.41
C SER A 227 -17.98 -1.39 11.72
N VAL A 228 -17.76 -0.74 10.60
CA VAL A 228 -16.48 -0.79 9.86
C VAL A 228 -15.33 -0.28 10.73
N GLN A 229 -15.58 0.73 11.57
CA GLN A 229 -14.58 1.29 12.49
C GLN A 229 -14.05 0.23 13.47
N ASN A 230 -14.95 -0.58 14.05
CA ASN A 230 -14.56 -1.63 14.99
C ASN A 230 -13.77 -2.76 14.28
N THR A 231 -14.22 -3.16 13.10
CA THR A 231 -13.50 -4.15 12.29
C THR A 231 -12.07 -3.66 11.94
N MET A 232 -11.92 -2.39 11.55
CA MET A 232 -10.62 -1.77 11.29
C MET A 232 -9.72 -1.77 12.54
N TYR A 233 -10.27 -1.41 13.70
CA TYR A 233 -9.52 -1.40 14.95
C TYR A 233 -8.97 -2.79 15.29
N LYS A 234 -9.81 -3.83 15.18
CA LYS A 234 -9.39 -5.23 15.36
C LYS A 234 -8.28 -5.66 14.40
N MET A 235 -8.37 -5.22 13.13
CA MET A 235 -7.33 -5.49 12.14
C MET A 235 -6.01 -4.83 12.55
N CYS A 236 -6.03 -3.56 12.95
CA CYS A 236 -4.84 -2.84 13.42
C CYS A 236 -4.22 -3.54 14.63
N GLU A 237 -5.03 -3.89 15.62
CA GLU A 237 -4.60 -4.54 16.86
C GLU A 237 -3.91 -5.87 16.58
N GLN A 238 -4.52 -6.74 15.77
CA GLN A 238 -3.94 -8.04 15.43
C GLN A 238 -2.65 -7.92 14.61
N ILE A 239 -2.54 -6.94 13.71
CA ILE A 239 -1.28 -6.71 12.98
C ILE A 239 -0.19 -6.21 13.93
N LEU A 240 -0.50 -5.30 14.85
CA LEU A 240 0.46 -4.87 15.86
C LEU A 240 0.93 -6.04 16.73
N GLU A 241 0.05 -6.95 17.12
CA GLU A 241 0.42 -8.16 17.85
C GLU A 241 1.31 -9.09 17.04
N ALA A 242 0.96 -9.34 15.78
CA ALA A 242 1.67 -10.27 14.90
C ALA A 242 3.05 -9.74 14.46
N VAL A 243 3.23 -8.40 14.39
CA VAL A 243 4.47 -7.76 13.91
C VAL A 243 4.98 -6.77 14.98
N PRO A 244 5.71 -7.26 15.99
CA PRO A 244 6.16 -6.45 17.12
C PRO A 244 7.06 -5.26 16.76
N GLU A 245 7.71 -5.29 15.60
CA GLU A 245 8.62 -4.26 15.12
C GLU A 245 7.92 -3.06 14.49
N THR A 246 6.61 -3.13 14.30
CA THR A 246 5.83 -2.00 13.79
C THR A 246 5.43 -1.05 14.91
N ALA A 247 5.54 0.25 14.66
CA ALA A 247 5.18 1.31 15.61
C ALA A 247 3.69 1.70 15.52
N ALA A 248 3.11 1.63 14.33
CA ALA A 248 1.72 1.98 14.08
C ALA A 248 1.19 1.23 12.85
N VAL A 249 -0.13 1.02 12.83
CA VAL A 249 -0.88 0.47 11.70
C VAL A 249 -2.03 1.40 11.35
N SER A 250 -2.20 1.70 10.07
CA SER A 250 -3.26 2.57 9.56
C SER A 250 -4.09 1.87 8.50
N TYR A 251 -5.38 2.19 8.47
CA TYR A 251 -6.31 1.77 7.42
C TYR A 251 -7.06 2.94 6.82
N SER A 252 -7.39 2.82 5.54
CA SER A 252 -8.33 3.68 4.83
C SER A 252 -9.26 2.78 4.01
N LEU A 253 -10.55 2.82 4.34
CA LEU A 253 -11.58 1.99 3.74
C LEU A 253 -12.70 2.87 3.15
N PRO A 254 -12.79 3.03 1.83
CA PRO A 254 -13.98 3.57 1.19
C PRO A 254 -15.09 2.51 1.22
N ASN A 255 -16.24 2.84 1.80
CA ASN A 255 -17.39 1.96 1.82
C ASN A 255 -18.13 2.03 0.47
N LYS A 256 -18.02 0.99 -0.35
CA LYS A 256 -18.70 0.89 -1.65
C LYS A 256 -20.13 0.39 -1.41
N HIS A 257 -21.11 1.18 -1.85
CA HIS A 257 -22.52 0.88 -1.61
C HIS A 257 -23.13 0.01 -2.71
N TYR A 258 -24.10 -0.81 -2.30
CA TYR A 258 -24.94 -1.63 -3.16
C TYR A 258 -26.40 -1.32 -2.80
N PHE A 259 -27.16 -0.75 -3.74
CA PHE A 259 -28.54 -0.38 -3.52
C PHE A 259 -29.50 -1.40 -4.13
N GLU A 260 -30.52 -1.78 -3.36
CA GLU A 260 -31.63 -2.60 -3.84
C GLU A 260 -32.38 -1.86 -4.95
N LEU A 261 -32.85 -2.63 -5.93
CA LEU A 261 -33.73 -2.13 -6.99
C LEU A 261 -35.17 -2.51 -6.67
N ASP A 262 -36.06 -1.55 -6.56
CA ASP A 262 -37.49 -1.83 -6.57
C ASP A 262 -37.91 -2.23 -8.00
N LEU A 263 -38.28 -3.50 -8.20
CA LEU A 263 -38.73 -4.08 -9.46
C LEU A 263 -40.24 -4.33 -9.49
N SER A 264 -41.01 -3.85 -8.50
CA SER A 264 -42.45 -4.09 -8.39
C SER A 264 -43.28 -3.51 -9.55
N TRP A 265 -42.75 -2.50 -10.25
CA TRP A 265 -43.32 -1.91 -11.44
C TRP A 265 -43.44 -2.89 -12.62
N HIS A 266 -42.71 -4.02 -12.59
CA HIS A 266 -42.81 -5.07 -13.62
C HIS A 266 -43.40 -6.34 -13.04
N LYS A 267 -44.72 -6.51 -13.20
CA LYS A 267 -45.46 -7.71 -12.80
C LYS A 267 -45.27 -8.08 -11.33
N ASP A 268 -45.21 -7.11 -10.46
CA ASP A 268 -45.05 -7.26 -9.01
C ASP A 268 -43.84 -8.12 -8.56
N ILE A 269 -42.74 -8.06 -9.32
CA ILE A 269 -41.50 -8.75 -8.97
C ILE A 269 -40.96 -8.15 -7.65
N LYS A 270 -40.81 -9.00 -6.65
CA LYS A 270 -40.26 -8.62 -5.34
C LYS A 270 -38.74 -8.66 -5.38
N ASN A 271 -38.10 -7.53 -5.04
CA ASN A 271 -36.63 -7.42 -4.98
C ASN A 271 -36.17 -6.41 -3.90
N THR A 272 -36.90 -6.28 -2.80
CA THR A 272 -36.55 -5.39 -1.72
C THR A 272 -36.57 -6.11 -0.37
N GLY A 273 -35.76 -5.66 0.57
CA GLY A 273 -35.65 -6.27 1.91
C GLY A 273 -35.18 -7.72 1.83
N LYS A 274 -35.94 -8.63 2.45
CA LYS A 274 -35.60 -10.06 2.49
C LYS A 274 -35.65 -10.79 1.12
N ASP A 275 -36.35 -10.17 0.15
CA ASP A 275 -36.47 -10.70 -1.21
C ASP A 275 -35.47 -10.06 -2.17
N ALA A 276 -34.55 -9.23 -1.68
CA ALA A 276 -33.55 -8.56 -2.51
C ALA A 276 -32.45 -9.52 -2.99
N GLU A 277 -32.33 -9.65 -4.30
CA GLU A 277 -31.29 -10.46 -4.98
C GLU A 277 -30.51 -9.63 -6.01
N VAL A 278 -31.12 -8.57 -6.55
CA VAL A 278 -30.55 -7.71 -7.56
C VAL A 278 -30.25 -6.33 -6.99
N TYR A 279 -29.00 -5.91 -7.11
CA TYR A 279 -28.49 -4.66 -6.56
C TYR A 279 -27.78 -3.83 -7.61
N VAL A 280 -27.72 -2.51 -7.40
CA VAL A 280 -26.89 -1.59 -8.19
C VAL A 280 -25.65 -1.26 -7.41
N PRO A 281 -24.45 -1.69 -7.86
CA PRO A 281 -23.19 -1.22 -7.33
C PRO A 281 -23.02 0.27 -7.60
N GLN A 282 -22.64 1.04 -6.57
CA GLN A 282 -22.43 2.48 -6.70
C GLN A 282 -20.93 2.80 -6.78
N SER A 283 -20.55 3.64 -7.74
CA SER A 283 -19.17 4.14 -7.87
C SER A 283 -18.86 5.32 -6.93
N GLY A 284 -19.90 5.96 -6.39
CA GLY A 284 -19.81 7.07 -5.46
C GLY A 284 -21.17 7.78 -5.30
N PRO A 285 -21.30 8.62 -4.25
CA PRO A 285 -20.33 8.91 -3.21
C PRO A 285 -20.08 7.74 -2.25
N ASN A 286 -18.89 7.71 -1.61
CA ASN A 286 -18.50 6.69 -0.65
C ASN A 286 -18.38 7.28 0.76
N GLY A 287 -18.80 6.55 1.79
CA GLY A 287 -18.29 6.78 3.13
C GLY A 287 -16.79 6.44 3.14
N LEU A 288 -15.93 7.33 3.65
CA LEU A 288 -14.51 7.08 3.79
C LEU A 288 -14.15 7.00 5.27
N ILE A 289 -13.70 5.84 5.69
CA ILE A 289 -13.35 5.57 7.08
C ILE A 289 -11.83 5.40 7.17
N LYS A 290 -11.20 6.10 8.13
CA LYS A 290 -9.76 6.01 8.38
C LYS A 290 -9.49 5.79 9.86
N CYS A 291 -8.45 5.02 10.16
CA CYS A 291 -8.00 4.75 11.53
C CYS A 291 -6.50 4.54 11.53
N GLU A 292 -5.82 5.05 12.56
CA GLU A 292 -4.45 4.68 12.91
C GLU A 292 -4.43 4.20 14.35
N VAL A 293 -3.77 3.08 14.61
CA VAL A 293 -3.51 2.55 15.94
C VAL A 293 -2.00 2.42 16.11
N SER A 294 -1.47 2.99 17.18
CA SER A 294 -0.05 2.94 17.52
C SER A 294 0.18 2.17 18.83
N ARG A 295 1.40 1.69 19.01
CA ARG A 295 1.84 1.19 20.31
C ARG A 295 1.88 2.33 21.31
N SER A 296 1.49 2.04 22.55
CA SER A 296 1.63 2.94 23.69
C SER A 296 3.09 3.06 24.16
#